data_953ef1b88fb59f027ad790eef6f042bd
#
_entry.id   953ef1b88fb59f027ad790eef6f042bd
#
_cell.length_a   1.000
_cell.length_b   1.000
_cell.length_c   1.000
_cell.angle_alpha   90.00
_cell.angle_beta   90.00
_cell.angle_gamma   90.00
#
_symmetry.space_group_name_H-M   'P 1'
#
loop_
_entity.id
_entity.type
_entity.pdbx_description
1 polymer ?
#
loop_
_entity_poly.entity_id
_entity_poly.type
_entity_poly.pdbx_seq_one_letter_code
_entity_poly.pdbx_strand_id
1 'polypeptide(L)'
;EWRDSDAILQGRFFSGRLRYVPANKIGMYQTLFKREVKGKVQNLIVDMLRRSPPMTKGEIVKELEIKTEVIDGALRSLEDGLIIHRYNRHRNPWTTHNRYRLLNEYEPPENPVKNLMVDVLRSSGPLTFAELRRECGLPLDSARNIINKLQEEEIISRIIVVGATRLF
;
A
#
# COMPACT_ATOMS: atom_id res chain seq x y z
N GLU A 1 -3.82 20.14 0.41
CA GLU A 1 -5.13 19.76 -0.18
C GLU A 1 -5.25 18.29 -0.55
N TRP A 2 -4.22 17.67 -1.15
CA TRP A 2 -4.25 16.26 -1.57
C TRP A 2 -4.09 15.23 -0.44
N ARG A 3 -3.53 15.60 0.72
CA ARG A 3 -3.33 14.69 1.87
C ARG A 3 -4.62 14.36 2.63
N ASP A 4 -5.63 15.21 2.51
CA ASP A 4 -6.89 15.05 3.23
C ASP A 4 -8.03 14.55 2.33
N SER A 5 -7.73 14.35 1.04
CA SER A 5 -8.69 13.78 0.10
C SER A 5 -8.60 12.26 0.15
N ASP A 6 -9.74 11.59 0.05
CA ASP A 6 -9.81 10.14 -0.16
C ASP A 6 -9.11 9.71 -1.47
N ALA A 7 -8.53 10.67 -2.20
CA ALA A 7 -7.84 10.47 -3.46
C ALA A 7 -6.46 9.82 -3.33
N ILE A 8 -5.82 9.86 -2.14
CA ILE A 8 -4.47 9.31 -1.93
C ILE A 8 -4.38 8.60 -0.59
N LEU A 9 -3.94 7.34 -0.64
CA LEU A 9 -3.58 6.55 0.52
C LEU A 9 -2.10 6.72 0.83
N GLN A 10 -1.80 6.88 2.12
CA GLN A 10 -0.43 6.86 2.62
C GLN A 10 -0.22 5.61 3.48
N GLY A 11 0.85 4.85 3.25
CA GLY A 11 1.17 3.68 4.06
C GLY A 11 2.52 3.06 3.71
N ARG A 12 2.91 2.03 4.48
CA ARG A 12 4.14 1.24 4.26
C ARG A 12 3.80 -0.14 3.73
N PHE A 13 3.17 -0.20 2.58
CA PHE A 13 2.51 -1.40 2.05
C PHE A 13 3.49 -2.55 1.75
N PHE A 14 4.54 -2.29 1.02
CA PHE A 14 5.56 -3.30 0.71
C PHE A 14 6.96 -2.68 0.83
N SER A 15 7.96 -3.48 1.02
CA SER A 15 9.35 -3.05 1.26
C SER A 15 9.55 -2.11 2.48
N GLY A 16 8.54 -1.91 3.34
CA GLY A 16 8.62 -1.05 4.54
C GLY A 16 8.80 0.45 4.27
N ARG A 17 8.79 0.88 3.01
CA ARG A 17 8.93 2.28 2.61
C ARG A 17 7.59 2.99 2.62
N LEU A 18 7.59 4.25 3.04
CA LEU A 18 6.41 5.11 2.93
C LEU A 18 6.06 5.33 1.46
N ARG A 19 4.81 5.03 1.10
CA ARG A 19 4.26 5.18 -0.23
C ARG A 19 2.99 6.01 -0.20
N TYR A 20 2.73 6.67 -1.31
CA TYR A 20 1.49 7.39 -1.58
C TYR A 20 0.81 6.74 -2.78
N VAL A 21 -0.38 6.20 -2.58
CA VAL A 21 -1.12 5.45 -3.59
C VAL A 21 -2.38 6.23 -3.98
N PRO A 22 -2.56 6.59 -5.24
CA PRO A 22 -3.81 7.17 -5.71
C PRO A 22 -4.99 6.22 -5.48
N ALA A 23 -6.17 6.77 -5.15
CA ALA A 23 -7.36 5.98 -4.82
C ALA A 23 -7.75 4.99 -5.93
N ASN A 24 -7.64 5.40 -7.19
CA ASN A 24 -7.92 4.55 -8.35
C ASN A 24 -6.94 3.37 -8.54
N LYS A 25 -5.85 3.33 -7.78
CA LYS A 25 -4.87 2.23 -7.80
C LYS A 25 -4.93 1.34 -6.56
N ILE A 26 -5.78 1.66 -5.57
CA ILE A 26 -5.87 0.91 -4.31
C ILE A 26 -6.21 -0.56 -4.57
N GLY A 27 -7.14 -0.85 -5.48
CA GLY A 27 -7.50 -2.22 -5.84
C GLY A 27 -6.32 -3.07 -6.31
N MET A 28 -5.42 -2.49 -7.12
CA MET A 28 -4.18 -3.15 -7.54
C MET A 28 -3.29 -3.49 -6.33
N TYR A 29 -3.09 -2.53 -5.43
CA TYR A 29 -2.26 -2.74 -4.24
C TYR A 29 -2.89 -3.72 -3.25
N GLN A 30 -4.22 -3.68 -3.07
CA GLN A 30 -4.92 -4.67 -2.24
C GLN A 30 -4.77 -6.07 -2.81
N THR A 31 -4.92 -6.25 -4.12
CA THR A 31 -4.76 -7.57 -4.77
C THR A 31 -3.37 -8.15 -4.55
N LEU A 32 -2.33 -7.31 -4.57
CA LEU A 32 -0.94 -7.76 -4.47
C LEU A 32 -0.42 -7.87 -3.02
N PHE A 33 -0.90 -7.02 -2.12
CA PHE A 33 -0.26 -6.79 -0.82
C PHE A 33 -1.22 -6.85 0.37
N LYS A 34 -2.53 -7.02 0.17
CA LYS A 34 -3.49 -7.17 1.28
C LYS A 34 -3.11 -8.38 2.11
N ARG A 35 -3.02 -8.19 3.42
CA ARG A 35 -2.68 -9.26 4.37
C ARG A 35 -3.92 -9.75 5.09
N GLU A 36 -3.89 -11.02 5.48
CA GLU A 36 -4.91 -11.56 6.37
C GLU A 36 -4.80 -10.97 7.78
N VAL A 37 -5.94 -10.75 8.40
CA VAL A 37 -6.03 -10.34 9.80
C VAL A 37 -5.89 -11.56 10.69
N LYS A 38 -4.73 -11.71 11.35
CA LYS A 38 -4.42 -12.92 12.15
C LYS A 38 -4.45 -12.68 13.66
N GLY A 39 -4.26 -11.46 14.10
CA GLY A 39 -4.16 -11.12 15.52
C GLY A 39 -5.53 -10.91 16.17
N LYS A 40 -5.71 -11.41 17.42
CA LYS A 40 -6.95 -11.21 18.20
C LYS A 40 -7.30 -9.72 18.32
N VAL A 41 -6.33 -8.87 18.66
CA VAL A 41 -6.53 -7.42 18.80
C VAL A 41 -6.85 -6.76 17.44
N GLN A 42 -6.21 -7.21 16.36
CA GLN A 42 -6.50 -6.73 15.01
C GLN A 42 -7.95 -7.04 14.62
N ASN A 43 -8.44 -8.25 14.89
CA ASN A 43 -9.83 -8.63 14.64
C ASN A 43 -10.80 -7.76 15.43
N LEU A 44 -10.54 -7.51 16.73
CA LEU A 44 -11.37 -6.62 17.55
C LEU A 44 -11.45 -5.21 16.97
N ILE A 45 -10.31 -4.65 16.52
CA ILE A 45 -10.28 -3.32 15.87
C ILE A 45 -11.09 -3.33 14.58
N VAL A 46 -10.92 -4.35 13.72
CA VAL A 46 -11.64 -4.47 12.44
C VAL A 46 -13.15 -4.56 12.69
N ASP A 47 -13.58 -5.39 13.63
CA ASP A 47 -15.00 -5.58 13.98
C ASP A 47 -15.62 -4.31 14.56
N MET A 48 -14.86 -3.57 15.36
CA MET A 48 -15.28 -2.28 15.88
C MET A 48 -15.41 -1.25 14.76
N LEU A 49 -14.39 -1.09 13.91
CA LEU A 49 -14.41 -0.13 12.81
C LEU A 49 -15.48 -0.45 11.73
N ARG A 50 -15.93 -1.71 11.67
CA ARG A 50 -17.04 -2.11 10.78
C ARG A 50 -18.40 -1.55 11.24
N ARG A 51 -18.56 -1.39 12.55
CA ARG A 51 -19.83 -0.98 13.18
C ARG A 51 -19.86 0.48 13.61
N SER A 52 -18.72 1.16 13.54
CA SER A 52 -18.56 2.52 14.06
C SER A 52 -18.16 3.49 12.95
N PRO A 53 -18.43 4.79 13.10
CA PRO A 53 -17.80 5.81 12.28
C PRO A 53 -16.28 5.78 12.48
N PRO A 54 -15.51 6.48 11.63
CA PRO A 54 -14.06 6.53 11.79
C PRO A 54 -13.63 7.00 13.18
N MET A 55 -12.73 6.25 13.81
CA MET A 55 -12.31 6.45 15.21
C MET A 55 -10.86 6.92 15.31
N THR A 56 -10.58 7.71 16.33
CA THR A 56 -9.20 8.05 16.74
C THR A 56 -8.58 6.88 17.51
N LYS A 57 -7.24 6.85 17.61
CA LYS A 57 -6.55 5.86 18.44
C LYS A 57 -7.03 5.91 19.91
N GLY A 58 -7.23 7.11 20.45
CA GLY A 58 -7.71 7.27 21.84
C GLY A 58 -9.09 6.66 22.05
N GLU A 59 -10.01 6.84 21.10
CA GLU A 59 -11.34 6.22 21.15
C GLU A 59 -11.24 4.68 21.09
N ILE A 60 -10.38 4.14 20.22
CA ILE A 60 -10.13 2.68 20.11
C ILE A 60 -9.55 2.13 21.42
N VAL A 61 -8.55 2.79 22.01
CA VAL A 61 -7.93 2.39 23.27
C VAL A 61 -8.98 2.36 24.40
N LYS A 62 -9.80 3.40 24.48
CA LYS A 62 -10.85 3.51 25.49
C LYS A 62 -11.92 2.43 25.36
N GLU A 63 -12.35 2.16 24.13
CA GLU A 63 -13.43 1.19 23.88
C GLU A 63 -12.99 -0.27 24.09
N LEU A 64 -11.74 -0.59 23.72
CA LEU A 64 -11.21 -1.95 23.87
C LEU A 64 -10.56 -2.20 25.24
N GLU A 65 -10.27 -1.17 26.01
CA GLU A 65 -9.56 -1.25 27.30
C GLU A 65 -8.19 -1.96 27.20
N ILE A 66 -7.54 -1.83 26.02
CA ILE A 66 -6.26 -2.46 25.72
C ILE A 66 -5.14 -1.40 25.77
N LYS A 67 -3.95 -1.80 26.24
CA LYS A 67 -2.78 -0.92 26.32
C LYS A 67 -2.46 -0.27 24.97
N THR A 68 -2.11 1.02 25.01
CA THR A 68 -1.84 1.85 23.84
C THR A 68 -0.80 1.24 22.91
N GLU A 69 0.28 0.67 23.45
CA GLU A 69 1.38 0.07 22.68
C GLU A 69 0.91 -1.12 21.84
N VAL A 70 -0.01 -1.92 22.39
CA VAL A 70 -0.60 -3.07 21.70
C VAL A 70 -1.51 -2.61 20.56
N ILE A 71 -2.34 -1.58 20.83
CA ILE A 71 -3.18 -0.94 19.81
C ILE A 71 -2.31 -0.31 18.70
N ASP A 72 -1.23 0.38 19.04
CA ASP A 72 -0.31 0.96 18.04
C ASP A 72 0.29 -0.11 17.12
N GLY A 73 0.74 -1.22 17.67
CA GLY A 73 1.24 -2.35 16.89
C GLY A 73 0.18 -2.96 15.96
N ALA A 74 -1.03 -3.14 16.48
CA ALA A 74 -2.16 -3.68 15.72
C ALA A 74 -2.60 -2.73 14.60
N LEU A 75 -2.75 -1.43 14.87
CA LEU A 75 -3.11 -0.42 13.88
C LEU A 75 -2.06 -0.34 12.76
N ARG A 76 -0.78 -0.29 13.11
CA ARG A 76 0.32 -0.30 12.12
C ARG A 76 0.26 -1.54 11.23
N SER A 77 0.07 -2.71 11.81
CA SER A 77 -0.04 -3.95 11.04
C SER A 77 -1.26 -3.96 10.10
N LEU A 78 -2.39 -3.41 10.54
CA LEU A 78 -3.60 -3.29 9.71
C LEU A 78 -3.43 -2.26 8.58
N GLU A 79 -2.75 -1.12 8.84
CA GLU A 79 -2.39 -0.13 7.81
C GLU A 79 -1.44 -0.76 6.77
N ASP A 80 -0.36 -1.42 7.23
CA ASP A 80 0.61 -2.08 6.35
C ASP A 80 0.00 -3.25 5.56
N GLY A 81 -1.08 -3.84 6.08
CA GLY A 81 -1.86 -4.89 5.46
C GLY A 81 -2.98 -4.40 4.52
N LEU A 82 -3.12 -3.09 4.29
CA LEU A 82 -4.19 -2.51 3.46
C LEU A 82 -5.61 -2.89 3.93
N ILE A 83 -5.80 -3.02 5.22
CA ILE A 83 -7.09 -3.32 5.86
C ILE A 83 -7.77 -2.04 6.32
N ILE A 84 -7.00 -1.12 6.91
CA ILE A 84 -7.48 0.17 7.40
C ILE A 84 -6.73 1.32 6.75
N HIS A 85 -7.37 2.47 6.75
CA HIS A 85 -6.79 3.72 6.33
C HIS A 85 -6.78 4.73 7.47
N ARG A 86 -5.64 5.37 7.65
CA ARG A 86 -5.48 6.51 8.55
C ARG A 86 -5.60 7.81 7.77
N TYR A 87 -6.49 8.67 8.15
CA TYR A 87 -6.62 10.01 7.58
C TYR A 87 -6.73 11.07 8.66
N ASN A 88 -6.32 12.28 8.32
CA ASN A 88 -6.43 13.44 9.21
C ASN A 88 -7.47 14.40 8.63
N ARG A 89 -8.53 14.65 9.39
CA ARG A 89 -9.62 15.53 8.98
C ARG A 89 -9.29 17.02 9.13
N HIS A 90 -8.25 17.34 9.90
CA HIS A 90 -7.84 18.69 10.18
C HIS A 90 -6.47 18.99 9.58
N ARG A 91 -6.38 20.07 8.81
CA ARG A 91 -5.15 20.55 8.12
C ARG A 91 -3.99 20.92 9.05
N ASN A 92 -4.16 20.81 10.36
CA ASN A 92 -3.10 21.12 11.31
C ASN A 92 -2.20 19.90 11.52
N PRO A 93 -0.94 19.91 11.04
CA PRO A 93 -0.01 18.80 11.19
C PRO A 93 0.36 18.50 12.65
N TRP A 94 0.07 19.40 13.56
CA TRP A 94 0.34 19.29 15.00
C TRP A 94 -0.82 18.69 15.80
N THR A 95 -2.01 18.50 15.20
CA THR A 95 -3.12 17.85 15.88
C THR A 95 -3.09 16.35 15.65
N THR A 96 -3.02 15.62 16.74
CA THR A 96 -2.96 14.14 16.81
C THR A 96 -4.29 13.44 16.48
N HIS A 97 -5.19 14.09 15.75
CA HIS A 97 -6.54 13.57 15.48
C HIS A 97 -6.60 12.71 14.21
N ASN A 98 -5.62 11.84 14.04
CA ASN A 98 -5.71 10.79 13.02
C ASN A 98 -6.92 9.90 13.34
N ARG A 99 -7.79 9.71 12.35
CA ARG A 99 -8.90 8.77 12.42
C ARG A 99 -8.62 7.55 11.55
N TYR A 100 -9.09 6.43 11.98
CA TYR A 100 -8.94 5.14 11.32
C TYR A 100 -10.31 4.68 10.83
N ARG A 101 -10.35 4.14 9.63
CA ARG A 101 -11.53 3.48 9.05
C ARG A 101 -11.10 2.26 8.25
N LEU A 102 -12.02 1.34 8.00
CA LEU A 102 -11.78 0.25 7.06
C LEU A 102 -11.56 0.81 5.66
N LEU A 103 -10.66 0.18 4.94
CA LEU A 103 -10.57 0.37 3.50
C LEU A 103 -11.67 -0.42 2.81
N ASN A 104 -12.33 0.18 1.84
CA ASN A 104 -13.24 -0.53 0.96
C ASN A 104 -12.46 -1.59 0.18
N GLU A 105 -13.13 -2.67 -0.17
CA GLU A 105 -12.63 -3.61 -1.16
C GLU A 105 -12.86 -3.03 -2.54
N TYR A 106 -11.81 -3.05 -3.36
CA TYR A 106 -11.85 -2.58 -4.73
C TYR A 106 -11.71 -3.77 -5.67
N GLU A 107 -12.38 -3.70 -6.81
CA GLU A 107 -12.22 -4.71 -7.83
C GLU A 107 -10.76 -4.77 -8.30
N PRO A 108 -10.18 -5.99 -8.39
CA PRO A 108 -8.82 -6.15 -8.88
C PRO A 108 -8.75 -5.74 -10.34
N PRO A 109 -7.76 -4.93 -10.74
CA PRO A 109 -7.55 -4.65 -12.16
C PRO A 109 -7.06 -5.90 -12.88
N GLU A 110 -7.31 -5.96 -14.17
CA GLU A 110 -6.68 -6.95 -15.02
C GLU A 110 -5.14 -6.81 -14.96
N ASN A 111 -4.43 -7.90 -14.75
CA ASN A 111 -2.96 -7.92 -14.68
C ASN A 111 -2.31 -6.96 -13.65
N PRO A 112 -2.64 -7.05 -12.35
CA PRO A 112 -2.19 -6.10 -11.34
C PRO A 112 -0.66 -6.00 -11.21
N VAL A 113 0.07 -7.10 -11.39
CA VAL A 113 1.55 -7.10 -11.32
C VAL A 113 2.16 -6.35 -12.50
N LYS A 114 1.65 -6.55 -13.70
CA LYS A 114 2.05 -5.84 -14.92
C LYS A 114 1.86 -4.34 -14.73
N ASN A 115 0.67 -3.93 -14.28
CA ASN A 115 0.34 -2.54 -14.01
C ASN A 115 1.27 -1.91 -12.97
N LEU A 116 1.59 -2.63 -11.89
CA LEU A 116 2.54 -2.16 -10.87
C LEU A 116 3.93 -1.93 -11.47
N MET A 117 4.45 -2.84 -12.26
CA MET A 117 5.78 -2.70 -12.88
C MET A 117 5.86 -1.50 -13.82
N VAL A 118 4.84 -1.31 -14.65
CA VAL A 118 4.76 -0.14 -15.55
C VAL A 118 4.68 1.17 -14.75
N ASP A 119 3.88 1.20 -13.68
CA ASP A 119 3.79 2.38 -12.82
C ASP A 119 5.10 2.72 -12.13
N VAL A 120 5.82 1.71 -11.64
CA VAL A 120 7.14 1.91 -11.02
C VAL A 120 8.15 2.47 -12.03
N LEU A 121 8.20 1.90 -13.25
CA LEU A 121 9.08 2.42 -14.30
C LEU A 121 8.72 3.85 -14.71
N ARG A 122 7.44 4.17 -14.86
CA ARG A 122 6.99 5.54 -15.18
C ARG A 122 7.34 6.56 -14.11
N SER A 123 7.30 6.16 -12.84
CA SER A 123 7.57 7.06 -11.72
C SER A 123 9.04 7.18 -11.36
N SER A 124 9.84 6.15 -11.59
CA SER A 124 11.26 6.07 -11.17
C SER A 124 12.23 6.25 -12.35
N GLY A 125 11.74 6.19 -13.58
CA GLY A 125 12.57 6.17 -14.79
C GLY A 125 13.24 4.81 -15.02
N PRO A 126 14.30 4.76 -15.84
CA PRO A 126 14.97 3.52 -16.19
C PRO A 126 15.59 2.81 -14.99
N LEU A 127 15.20 1.56 -14.74
CA LEU A 127 15.68 0.72 -13.64
C LEU A 127 16.36 -0.54 -14.16
N THR A 128 17.32 -1.06 -13.41
CA THR A 128 17.81 -2.43 -13.62
C THR A 128 16.72 -3.42 -13.20
N PHE A 129 16.83 -4.67 -13.69
CA PHE A 129 15.93 -5.75 -13.29
C PHE A 129 15.86 -5.93 -11.76
N ALA A 130 17.02 -5.88 -11.10
CA ALA A 130 17.10 -6.04 -9.64
C ALA A 130 16.43 -4.89 -8.89
N GLU A 131 16.60 -3.66 -9.36
CA GLU A 131 15.93 -2.47 -8.80
C GLU A 131 14.41 -2.57 -8.99
N LEU A 132 13.94 -2.85 -10.21
CA LEU A 132 12.51 -2.96 -10.51
C LEU A 132 11.85 -4.06 -9.65
N ARG A 133 12.48 -5.25 -9.57
CA ARG A 133 11.99 -6.33 -8.72
C ARG A 133 11.88 -5.93 -7.25
N ARG A 134 12.92 -5.26 -6.72
CA ARG A 134 12.95 -4.77 -5.34
C ARG A 134 11.88 -3.70 -5.09
N GLU A 135 11.73 -2.75 -6.01
CA GLU A 135 10.73 -1.69 -5.90
C GLU A 135 9.29 -2.23 -5.99
N CYS A 136 9.07 -3.31 -6.74
CA CYS A 136 7.77 -3.99 -6.83
C CYS A 136 7.54 -5.04 -5.73
N GLY A 137 8.57 -5.42 -4.96
CA GLY A 137 8.46 -6.45 -3.92
C GLY A 137 8.16 -7.85 -4.46
N LEU A 138 8.57 -8.17 -5.70
CA LEU A 138 8.20 -9.39 -6.39
C LEU A 138 9.24 -10.53 -6.26
N PRO A 139 8.79 -11.81 -6.24
CA PRO A 139 9.67 -12.96 -6.41
C PRO A 139 10.42 -12.91 -7.75
N LEU A 140 11.61 -13.54 -7.80
CA LEU A 140 12.50 -13.50 -8.98
C LEU A 140 11.82 -14.03 -10.26
N ASP A 141 11.22 -15.21 -10.18
CA ASP A 141 10.64 -15.88 -11.33
C ASP A 141 9.38 -15.16 -11.85
N SER A 142 8.53 -14.70 -10.94
CA SER A 142 7.35 -13.90 -11.31
C SER A 142 7.76 -12.61 -12.02
N ALA A 143 8.76 -11.90 -11.51
CA ALA A 143 9.26 -10.67 -12.12
C ALA A 143 9.83 -10.92 -13.51
N ARG A 144 10.63 -12.01 -13.69
CA ARG A 144 11.25 -12.35 -14.98
C ARG A 144 10.21 -12.66 -16.06
N ASN A 145 9.21 -13.49 -15.72
CA ASN A 145 8.15 -13.88 -16.66
C ASN A 145 7.34 -12.66 -17.13
N ILE A 146 7.03 -11.74 -16.22
CA ILE A 146 6.25 -10.55 -16.56
C ILE A 146 7.08 -9.58 -17.40
N ILE A 147 8.36 -9.37 -17.07
CA ILE A 147 9.24 -8.50 -17.87
C ILE A 147 9.37 -9.03 -19.32
N ASN A 148 9.55 -10.33 -19.49
CA ASN A 148 9.62 -10.90 -20.83
C ASN A 148 8.33 -10.63 -21.62
N LYS A 149 7.16 -10.84 -21.01
CA LYS A 149 5.87 -10.48 -21.64
C LYS A 149 5.75 -9.00 -21.99
N LEU A 150 6.14 -8.12 -21.06
CA LEU A 150 6.12 -6.67 -21.29
C LEU A 150 7.04 -6.25 -22.45
N GLN A 151 8.14 -6.94 -22.65
CA GLN A 151 9.05 -6.71 -23.77
C GLN A 151 8.50 -7.28 -25.08
N GLU A 152 7.90 -8.47 -25.06
CA GLU A 152 7.22 -9.08 -26.22
C GLU A 152 6.04 -8.21 -26.69
N GLU A 153 5.35 -7.56 -25.77
CA GLU A 153 4.24 -6.63 -26.02
C GLU A 153 4.73 -5.18 -26.35
N GLU A 154 6.04 -4.96 -26.43
CA GLU A 154 6.67 -3.66 -26.70
C GLU A 154 6.29 -2.54 -25.70
N ILE A 155 5.81 -2.91 -24.50
CA ILE A 155 5.43 -1.95 -23.44
C ILE A 155 6.64 -1.39 -22.72
N ILE A 156 7.71 -2.20 -22.60
CA ILE A 156 9.00 -1.79 -22.04
C ILE A 156 10.14 -2.14 -22.97
N SER A 157 11.19 -1.34 -22.91
CA SER A 157 12.41 -1.56 -23.71
C SER A 157 13.63 -1.74 -22.81
N ARG A 158 14.70 -2.28 -23.38
CA ARG A 158 16.02 -2.37 -22.71
C ARG A 158 16.96 -1.33 -23.31
N ILE A 159 17.64 -0.61 -22.43
CA ILE A 159 18.74 0.28 -22.80
C ILE A 159 20.00 -0.10 -22.04
N ILE A 160 21.16 0.12 -22.63
CA ILE A 160 22.45 -0.04 -21.95
C ILE A 160 22.94 1.35 -21.53
N VAL A 161 23.10 1.56 -20.23
CA VAL A 161 23.59 2.80 -19.68
C VAL A 161 24.84 2.49 -18.85
N VAL A 162 25.99 3.00 -19.31
CA VAL A 162 27.30 2.85 -18.57
C VAL A 162 27.53 1.39 -18.13
N GLY A 163 27.42 0.44 -19.05
CA GLY A 163 27.68 -0.99 -18.79
C GLY A 163 26.59 -1.76 -18.03
N ALA A 164 25.44 -1.15 -17.75
CA ALA A 164 24.30 -1.82 -17.12
C ALA A 164 23.07 -1.82 -18.06
N THR A 165 22.38 -2.95 -18.13
CA THR A 165 21.10 -3.05 -18.85
C THR A 165 19.98 -2.48 -17.97
N ARG A 166 19.23 -1.51 -18.48
CA ARG A 166 18.07 -0.90 -17.81
C ARG A 166 16.78 -1.14 -18.59
N LEU A 167 15.67 -1.17 -17.89
CA LEU A 167 14.30 -1.26 -18.39
C LEU A 167 13.63 0.12 -18.28
N PHE A 168 12.85 0.49 -19.26
CA PHE A 168 12.08 1.74 -19.23
C PHE A 168 10.76 1.59 -19.99
#